data_6f2ce4dcb74a2e1fd56f2898baa4b8c8
#
_entry.id   6f2ce4dcb74a2e1fd56f2898baa4b8c8
#
_cell.length_a   1.000
_cell.length_b   1.000
_cell.length_c   1.000
_cell.angle_alpha   90.00
_cell.angle_beta   90.00
_cell.angle_gamma   90.00
#
_symmetry.space_group_name_H-M   'P 1'
#
loop_
_entity.id
_entity.type
_entity.pdbx_description
1 polymer ?
#
loop_
_entity_poly.entity_id
_entity_poly.type
_entity_poly.pdbx_seq_one_letter_code
_entity_poly.pdbx_strand_id
1 'polypeptide(L)'
;MNRTLTPELLQKIKDVELLILDVDGVLTNGQIYYGSNGIELKAFSAQDGYALKMLTNIVKTAIISGRNSEITTRRASELNIEHVFQGEENKENALNKLVDITGIKKNCMAHIGDDIPDLCIFDNVGVGFAPANAHPVLLKNADFVTTNKGGDGAVREICELLLKTKNLWEF
;
A
#
# COMPACT_ATOMS: atom_id res chain seq x y z
N MET A 1 7.07 -14.72 10.17
CA MET A 1 7.16 -14.36 11.60
C MET A 1 6.20 -13.21 11.82
N ASN A 2 5.04 -13.44 12.43
CA ASN A 2 4.17 -12.31 12.82
C ASN A 2 4.91 -11.53 13.90
N ARG A 3 5.36 -10.31 13.57
CA ARG A 3 5.86 -9.40 14.61
C ARG A 3 4.69 -9.05 15.51
N THR A 4 4.87 -9.22 16.81
CA THR A 4 3.87 -8.85 17.79
C THR A 4 3.60 -7.35 17.68
N LEU A 5 2.33 -6.96 17.62
CA LEU A 5 1.92 -5.55 17.64
C LEU A 5 2.30 -4.97 19.03
N THR A 6 3.43 -4.28 19.09
CA THR A 6 3.84 -3.59 20.31
C THR A 6 3.02 -2.32 20.53
N PRO A 7 2.91 -1.79 21.77
CA PRO A 7 2.22 -0.52 22.02
C PRO A 7 2.76 0.63 21.16
N GLU A 8 4.09 0.68 20.95
CA GLU A 8 4.72 1.71 20.11
C GLU A 8 4.30 1.58 18.65
N LEU A 9 4.26 0.35 18.11
CA LEU A 9 3.81 0.12 16.73
C LEU A 9 2.34 0.45 16.58
N LEU A 10 1.49 0.06 17.53
CA LEU A 10 0.08 0.40 17.54
C LEU A 10 -0.14 1.93 17.54
N GLN A 11 0.68 2.68 18.29
CA GLN A 11 0.60 4.13 18.28
C GLN A 11 1.00 4.71 16.93
N LYS A 12 2.10 4.23 16.32
CA LYS A 12 2.50 4.65 14.96
C LYS A 12 1.40 4.37 13.94
N ILE A 13 0.77 3.19 13.99
CA ILE A 13 -0.34 2.81 13.09
C ILE A 13 -1.55 3.73 13.31
N LYS A 14 -1.85 4.07 14.55
CA LYS A 14 -2.93 5.01 14.88
C LYS A 14 -2.70 6.40 14.31
N ASP A 15 -1.43 6.86 14.26
CA ASP A 15 -1.05 8.17 13.78
C ASP A 15 -0.98 8.26 12.24
N VAL A 16 -1.20 7.16 11.52
CA VAL A 16 -1.19 7.16 10.05
C VAL A 16 -2.34 8.01 9.51
N GLU A 17 -2.00 8.98 8.68
CA GLU A 17 -2.92 9.86 7.97
C GLU A 17 -2.98 9.56 6.46
N LEU A 18 -1.95 8.89 5.92
CA LEU A 18 -1.86 8.51 4.51
C LEU A 18 -1.23 7.12 4.35
N LEU A 19 -1.92 6.25 3.60
CA LEU A 19 -1.45 4.92 3.19
C LEU A 19 -0.99 4.96 1.73
N ILE A 20 0.28 4.67 1.51
CA ILE A 20 0.88 4.53 0.18
C ILE A 20 0.86 3.05 -0.21
N LEU A 21 0.40 2.77 -1.42
CA LEU A 21 0.25 1.44 -1.97
C LEU A 21 1.19 1.25 -3.17
N ASP A 22 1.98 0.19 -3.18
CA ASP A 22 2.47 -0.35 -4.44
C ASP A 22 1.34 -1.10 -5.18
N VAL A 23 1.55 -1.47 -6.43
CA VAL A 23 0.53 -2.11 -7.26
C VAL A 23 0.83 -3.58 -7.48
N ASP A 24 1.94 -3.88 -8.16
CA ASP A 24 2.26 -5.23 -8.58
C ASP A 24 2.85 -6.02 -7.39
N GLY A 25 2.11 -7.01 -6.89
CA GLY A 25 2.46 -7.76 -5.69
C GLY A 25 1.79 -7.26 -4.40
N VAL A 26 1.11 -6.10 -4.43
CA VAL A 26 0.35 -5.51 -3.32
C VAL A 26 -1.13 -5.47 -3.62
N LEU A 27 -1.56 -4.61 -4.56
CA LEU A 27 -2.95 -4.54 -5.04
C LEU A 27 -3.30 -5.70 -5.96
N THR A 28 -2.28 -6.32 -6.57
CA THR A 28 -2.37 -7.52 -7.42
C THR A 28 -1.53 -8.64 -6.80
N ASN A 29 -1.60 -9.84 -7.39
CA ASN A 29 -0.75 -10.97 -7.02
C ASN A 29 0.67 -10.92 -7.62
N GLY A 30 1.06 -9.81 -8.27
CA GLY A 30 2.34 -9.62 -8.92
C GLY A 30 2.47 -10.25 -10.31
N GLN A 31 1.45 -10.97 -10.78
CA GLN A 31 1.45 -11.55 -12.13
C GLN A 31 0.96 -10.53 -13.16
N ILE A 32 1.65 -10.52 -14.30
CA ILE A 32 1.31 -9.66 -15.43
C ILE A 32 1.00 -10.58 -16.62
N TYR A 33 -0.20 -10.43 -17.19
CA TYR A 33 -0.64 -11.20 -18.32
C TYR A 33 -0.57 -10.34 -19.59
N TYR A 34 0.13 -10.84 -20.62
CA TYR A 34 0.21 -10.19 -21.91
C TYR A 34 -0.53 -11.00 -22.97
N GLY A 35 -1.48 -10.35 -23.64
CA GLY A 35 -2.10 -10.89 -24.85
C GLY A 35 -1.24 -10.64 -26.09
N SER A 36 -1.40 -11.47 -27.13
CA SER A 36 -0.66 -11.36 -28.40
C SER A 36 -0.87 -10.04 -29.17
N ASN A 37 -1.93 -9.32 -28.85
CA ASN A 37 -2.29 -8.01 -29.43
C ASN A 37 -1.87 -6.80 -28.58
N GLY A 38 -0.95 -7.00 -27.62
CA GLY A 38 -0.46 -5.95 -26.72
C GLY A 38 -1.39 -5.62 -25.54
N ILE A 39 -2.47 -6.38 -25.35
CA ILE A 39 -3.34 -6.22 -24.17
C ILE A 39 -2.57 -6.67 -22.92
N GLU A 40 -2.54 -5.82 -21.91
CA GLU A 40 -2.12 -6.14 -20.55
C GLU A 40 -3.37 -6.44 -19.69
N LEU A 41 -3.29 -7.44 -18.81
CA LEU A 41 -4.33 -7.74 -17.84
C LEU A 41 -3.72 -7.83 -16.44
N LYS A 42 -4.44 -7.32 -15.45
CA LYS A 42 -4.12 -7.43 -14.02
C LYS A 42 -5.38 -7.85 -13.26
N ALA A 43 -5.21 -8.70 -12.25
CA ALA A 43 -6.30 -9.09 -11.35
C ALA A 43 -6.20 -8.30 -10.05
N PHE A 44 -7.28 -7.61 -9.67
CA PHE A 44 -7.41 -6.91 -8.40
C PHE A 44 -8.43 -7.60 -7.50
N SER A 45 -8.15 -7.66 -6.20
CA SER A 45 -9.11 -8.16 -5.21
C SER A 45 -10.26 -7.18 -5.02
N ALA A 46 -11.49 -7.68 -5.13
CA ALA A 46 -12.69 -6.90 -4.80
C ALA A 46 -12.76 -6.58 -3.29
N GLN A 47 -12.28 -7.50 -2.46
CA GLN A 47 -12.27 -7.32 -1.00
C GLN A 47 -11.29 -6.23 -0.56
N ASP A 48 -10.09 -6.18 -1.14
CA ASP A 48 -9.12 -5.11 -0.92
C ASP A 48 -9.70 -3.75 -1.34
N GLY A 49 -10.35 -3.70 -2.50
CA GLY A 49 -10.99 -2.49 -3.00
C GLY A 49 -12.12 -1.99 -2.11
N TYR A 50 -12.92 -2.89 -1.54
CA TYR A 50 -13.97 -2.52 -0.58
C TYR A 50 -13.36 -1.91 0.70
N ALA A 51 -12.31 -2.53 1.24
CA ALA A 51 -11.64 -2.04 2.44
C ALA A 51 -10.98 -0.67 2.24
N LEU A 52 -10.37 -0.41 1.07
CA LEU A 52 -9.86 0.91 0.71
C LEU A 52 -10.97 1.96 0.67
N LYS A 53 -12.15 1.63 0.14
CA LYS A 53 -13.30 2.54 0.16
C LYS A 53 -13.79 2.84 1.57
N MET A 54 -13.77 1.89 2.49
CA MET A 54 -14.07 2.15 3.91
C MET A 54 -13.08 3.11 4.55
N LEU A 55 -11.82 3.08 4.11
CA LEU A 55 -10.75 3.92 4.64
C LEU A 55 -10.78 5.37 4.13
N THR A 56 -11.38 5.63 2.96
CA THR A 56 -11.24 6.86 2.15
C THR A 56 -11.45 8.18 2.93
N ASN A 57 -12.38 8.22 3.89
CA ASN A 57 -12.68 9.44 4.67
C ASN A 57 -11.90 9.52 5.99
N ILE A 58 -11.04 8.54 6.28
CA ILE A 58 -10.36 8.38 7.57
C ILE A 58 -8.85 8.51 7.38
N VAL A 59 -8.31 7.84 6.38
CA VAL A 59 -6.90 7.85 5.99
C VAL A 59 -6.84 8.07 4.47
N LYS A 60 -6.06 9.05 4.04
CA LYS A 60 -5.82 9.27 2.61
C LYS A 60 -5.08 8.08 2.01
N THR A 61 -5.27 7.86 0.72
CA THR A 61 -4.59 6.80 -0.01
C THR A 61 -3.83 7.36 -1.21
N ALA A 62 -2.68 6.77 -1.51
CA ALA A 62 -1.87 7.10 -2.68
C ALA A 62 -1.32 5.83 -3.32
N ILE A 63 -0.98 5.88 -4.59
CA ILE A 63 -0.25 4.84 -5.31
C ILE A 63 1.12 5.38 -5.72
N ILE A 64 2.18 4.59 -5.47
CA ILE A 64 3.52 4.80 -6.02
C ILE A 64 3.97 3.48 -6.64
N SER A 65 4.08 3.44 -7.98
CA SER A 65 4.44 2.25 -8.74
C SER A 65 5.56 2.52 -9.74
N GLY A 66 6.49 1.59 -9.88
CA GLY A 66 7.56 1.66 -10.88
C GLY A 66 7.06 1.46 -12.32
N ARG A 67 5.93 0.80 -12.50
CA ARG A 67 5.32 0.56 -13.82
C ARG A 67 4.28 1.62 -14.14
N ASN A 68 4.11 1.90 -15.44
CA ASN A 68 3.02 2.71 -15.96
C ASN A 68 1.98 1.78 -16.63
N SER A 69 0.71 1.87 -16.21
CA SER A 69 -0.37 1.02 -16.71
C SER A 69 -1.71 1.75 -16.64
N GLU A 70 -2.43 1.80 -17.77
CA GLU A 70 -3.78 2.36 -17.84
C GLU A 70 -4.77 1.61 -16.92
N ILE A 71 -4.54 0.30 -16.72
CA ILE A 71 -5.35 -0.53 -15.83
C ILE A 71 -5.22 -0.04 -14.38
N THR A 72 -4.00 0.33 -13.97
CA THR A 72 -3.75 0.93 -12.65
C THR A 72 -4.45 2.28 -12.51
N THR A 73 -4.38 3.13 -13.53
CA THR A 73 -5.09 4.43 -13.55
C THR A 73 -6.60 4.23 -13.40
N ARG A 74 -7.18 3.30 -14.14
CA ARG A 74 -8.60 2.96 -14.04
C ARG A 74 -8.96 2.47 -12.64
N ARG A 75 -8.16 1.54 -12.08
CA ARG A 75 -8.42 0.99 -10.75
C ARG A 75 -8.32 2.06 -9.65
N ALA A 76 -7.33 2.93 -9.72
CA ALA A 76 -7.19 4.07 -8.80
C ALA A 76 -8.42 4.99 -8.82
N SER A 77 -8.92 5.31 -10.01
CA SER A 77 -10.15 6.10 -10.19
C SER A 77 -11.38 5.42 -9.56
N GLU A 78 -11.56 4.10 -9.79
CA GLU A 78 -12.65 3.33 -9.18
C GLU A 78 -12.62 3.33 -7.64
N LEU A 79 -11.43 3.46 -7.07
CA LEU A 79 -11.19 3.46 -5.63
C LEU A 79 -11.10 4.86 -5.01
N ASN A 80 -11.27 5.92 -5.82
CA ASN A 80 -11.11 7.33 -5.42
C ASN A 80 -9.73 7.64 -4.83
N ILE A 81 -8.67 7.02 -5.37
CA ILE A 81 -7.29 7.32 -5.01
C ILE A 81 -6.82 8.52 -5.83
N GLU A 82 -6.64 9.68 -5.18
CA GLU A 82 -6.34 10.95 -5.87
C GLU A 82 -4.88 11.07 -6.31
N HIS A 83 -3.96 10.53 -5.52
CA HIS A 83 -2.52 10.67 -5.75
C HIS A 83 -1.96 9.39 -6.36
N VAL A 84 -1.64 9.43 -7.65
CA VAL A 84 -1.16 8.26 -8.41
C VAL A 84 0.13 8.62 -9.14
N PHE A 85 1.23 8.04 -8.67
CA PHE A 85 2.55 8.17 -9.29
C PHE A 85 2.91 6.84 -9.93
N GLN A 86 3.04 6.85 -11.25
CA GLN A 86 3.39 5.69 -12.05
C GLN A 86 4.66 5.94 -12.86
N GLY A 87 5.39 4.89 -13.23
CA GLY A 87 6.66 5.00 -13.94
C GLY A 87 7.79 5.59 -13.08
N GLU A 88 7.66 5.51 -11.77
CA GLU A 88 8.63 6.08 -10.82
C GLU A 88 9.71 5.04 -10.47
N GLU A 89 10.79 5.03 -11.25
CA GLU A 89 11.96 4.18 -10.97
C GLU A 89 12.60 4.52 -9.60
N ASN A 90 12.58 5.79 -9.23
CA ASN A 90 12.96 6.26 -7.90
C ASN A 90 11.73 6.62 -7.09
N LYS A 91 11.22 5.69 -6.30
CA LYS A 91 10.02 5.87 -5.47
C LYS A 91 10.18 6.96 -4.39
N GLU A 92 11.40 7.28 -3.97
CA GLU A 92 11.65 8.34 -3.00
C GLU A 92 11.30 9.73 -3.56
N ASN A 93 11.54 9.97 -4.85
CA ASN A 93 11.15 11.21 -5.50
C ASN A 93 9.62 11.39 -5.49
N ALA A 94 8.86 10.31 -5.76
CA ALA A 94 7.41 10.33 -5.68
C ALA A 94 6.93 10.58 -4.24
N LEU A 95 7.58 9.96 -3.25
CA LEU A 95 7.28 10.21 -1.83
C LEU A 95 7.48 11.69 -1.47
N ASN A 96 8.57 12.32 -1.90
CA ASN A 96 8.83 13.73 -1.63
C ASN A 96 7.76 14.64 -2.28
N LYS A 97 7.41 14.39 -3.57
CA LYS A 97 6.30 15.09 -4.23
C LYS A 97 4.97 14.93 -3.46
N LEU A 98 4.70 13.72 -2.96
CA LEU A 98 3.48 13.43 -2.19
C LEU A 98 3.45 14.22 -0.87
N VAL A 99 4.59 14.36 -0.17
CA VAL A 99 4.72 15.22 1.01
C VAL A 99 4.41 16.68 0.67
N ASP A 100 4.99 17.20 -0.42
CA ASP A 100 4.80 18.58 -0.86
C ASP A 100 3.33 18.88 -1.20
N ILE A 101 2.65 17.95 -1.85
CA ILE A 101 1.24 18.10 -2.26
C ILE A 101 0.29 18.00 -1.08
N THR A 102 0.52 17.04 -0.17
CA THR A 102 -0.43 16.73 0.92
C THR A 102 -0.17 17.49 2.19
N GLY A 103 1.07 17.95 2.41
CA GLY A 103 1.53 18.52 3.68
C GLY A 103 1.63 17.52 4.83
N ILE A 104 1.35 16.24 4.59
CA ILE A 104 1.41 15.20 5.61
C ILE A 104 2.88 14.83 5.85
N LYS A 105 3.26 14.74 7.13
CA LYS A 105 4.62 14.37 7.50
C LYS A 105 4.90 12.90 7.23
N LYS A 106 6.12 12.59 6.82
CA LYS A 106 6.55 11.21 6.51
C LYS A 106 6.29 10.22 7.66
N ASN A 107 6.45 10.65 8.91
CA ASN A 107 6.17 9.81 10.08
C ASN A 107 4.66 9.53 10.32
N CYS A 108 3.77 10.28 9.67
CA CYS A 108 2.33 10.03 9.62
C CYS A 108 1.89 9.32 8.34
N MET A 109 2.84 8.82 7.56
CA MET A 109 2.57 7.99 6.37
C MET A 109 2.90 6.54 6.67
N ALA A 110 2.16 5.64 6.02
CA ALA A 110 2.48 4.22 5.95
C ALA A 110 2.66 3.80 4.50
N HIS A 111 3.47 2.79 4.25
CA HIS A 111 3.63 2.20 2.93
C HIS A 111 3.44 0.68 3.00
N ILE A 112 2.72 0.13 2.04
CA ILE A 112 2.71 -1.30 1.76
C ILE A 112 3.45 -1.57 0.45
N GLY A 113 4.51 -2.38 0.53
CA GLY A 113 5.37 -2.76 -0.58
C GLY A 113 5.76 -4.21 -0.50
N ASP A 114 6.13 -4.82 -1.63
CA ASP A 114 6.45 -6.25 -1.72
C ASP A 114 7.87 -6.55 -2.21
N ASP A 115 8.58 -5.59 -2.84
CA ASP A 115 9.89 -5.85 -3.41
C ASP A 115 10.92 -4.74 -3.12
N ILE A 116 12.18 -5.01 -3.41
CA ILE A 116 13.35 -4.19 -3.09
C ILE A 116 13.18 -2.69 -3.38
N PRO A 117 12.54 -2.26 -4.49
CA PRO A 117 12.32 -0.83 -4.75
C PRO A 117 11.48 -0.11 -3.67
N ASP A 118 10.74 -0.83 -2.84
CA ASP A 118 9.92 -0.26 -1.77
C ASP A 118 10.71 0.09 -0.51
N LEU A 119 11.92 -0.46 -0.35
CA LEU A 119 12.76 -0.22 0.83
C LEU A 119 13.04 1.26 1.04
N CYS A 120 13.26 2.02 -0.03
CA CYS A 120 13.53 3.46 0.08
C CYS A 120 12.35 4.23 0.68
N ILE A 121 11.11 3.74 0.52
CA ILE A 121 9.94 4.33 1.18
C ILE A 121 9.87 3.84 2.63
N PHE A 122 10.08 2.55 2.91
CA PHE A 122 10.08 2.00 4.27
C PHE A 122 11.01 2.79 5.22
N ASP A 123 12.21 3.12 4.75
CA ASP A 123 13.21 3.86 5.52
C ASP A 123 12.81 5.31 5.83
N ASN A 124 11.78 5.82 5.15
CA ASN A 124 11.37 7.22 5.21
C ASN A 124 9.97 7.48 5.79
N VAL A 125 9.15 6.44 5.99
CA VAL A 125 7.77 6.57 6.52
C VAL A 125 7.67 6.10 7.97
N GLY A 126 6.54 6.40 8.60
CA GLY A 126 6.29 6.00 10.00
C GLY A 126 6.08 4.50 10.18
N VAL A 127 5.47 3.82 9.18
CA VAL A 127 5.16 2.38 9.23
C VAL A 127 5.34 1.74 7.86
N GLY A 128 6.13 0.67 7.80
CA GLY A 128 6.28 -0.19 6.63
C GLY A 128 5.47 -1.49 6.79
N PHE A 129 4.60 -1.77 5.84
CA PHE A 129 3.80 -3.00 5.75
C PHE A 129 4.26 -3.88 4.58
N ALA A 130 4.29 -5.19 4.75
CA ALA A 130 4.56 -6.13 3.67
C ALA A 130 3.50 -7.22 3.58
N PRO A 131 3.06 -7.63 2.38
CA PRO A 131 2.22 -8.82 2.22
C PRO A 131 3.01 -10.09 2.53
N ALA A 132 2.31 -11.17 2.90
CA ALA A 132 2.92 -12.45 3.31
C ALA A 132 3.88 -13.06 2.27
N ASN A 133 3.68 -12.74 0.99
CA ASN A 133 4.47 -13.22 -0.14
C ASN A 133 5.50 -12.20 -0.65
N ALA A 134 5.78 -11.14 0.10
CA ALA A 134 6.81 -10.15 -0.26
C ALA A 134 8.21 -10.78 -0.31
N HIS A 135 9.11 -10.08 -0.99
CA HIS A 135 10.53 -10.47 -1.04
C HIS A 135 11.12 -10.60 0.38
N PRO A 136 11.98 -11.60 0.66
CA PRO A 136 12.53 -11.83 2.01
C PRO A 136 13.14 -10.60 2.68
N VAL A 137 13.75 -9.71 1.90
CA VAL A 137 14.30 -8.45 2.41
C VAL A 137 13.20 -7.54 2.96
N LEU A 138 12.04 -7.42 2.28
CA LEU A 138 10.90 -6.64 2.77
C LEU A 138 10.31 -7.28 4.04
N LEU A 139 10.14 -8.60 4.03
CA LEU A 139 9.65 -9.35 5.21
C LEU A 139 10.51 -9.12 6.45
N LYS A 140 11.83 -8.92 6.26
CA LYS A 140 12.77 -8.63 7.35
C LYS A 140 12.67 -7.19 7.85
N ASN A 141 12.42 -6.22 6.96
CA ASN A 141 12.46 -4.79 7.27
C ASN A 141 11.08 -4.20 7.59
N ALA A 142 9.97 -4.84 7.18
CA ALA A 142 8.62 -4.36 7.49
C ALA A 142 8.35 -4.33 9.00
N ASP A 143 7.63 -3.30 9.46
CA ASP A 143 7.13 -3.20 10.84
C ASP A 143 6.03 -4.23 11.10
N PHE A 144 5.20 -4.53 10.09
CA PHE A 144 4.16 -5.53 10.16
C PHE A 144 4.06 -6.30 8.83
N VAL A 145 3.94 -7.62 8.91
CA VAL A 145 3.74 -8.52 7.78
C VAL A 145 2.34 -9.10 7.87
N THR A 146 1.56 -8.97 6.78
CA THR A 146 0.20 -9.50 6.74
C THR A 146 0.19 -11.04 6.72
N THR A 147 -0.91 -11.63 7.14
CA THR A 147 -1.18 -13.07 7.00
C THR A 147 -1.55 -13.40 5.55
N ASN A 148 -2.25 -12.46 4.90
CA ASN A 148 -2.71 -12.60 3.52
C ASN A 148 -1.65 -12.16 2.53
N LYS A 149 -1.76 -12.66 1.29
CA LYS A 149 -0.87 -12.32 0.17
C LYS A 149 -1.36 -11.05 -0.55
N GLY A 150 -0.46 -10.40 -1.26
CA GLY A 150 -0.80 -9.32 -2.18
C GLY A 150 -1.82 -9.78 -3.23
N GLY A 151 -2.81 -8.93 -3.51
CA GLY A 151 -3.95 -9.24 -4.38
C GLY A 151 -4.94 -10.26 -3.82
N ASP A 152 -4.76 -10.69 -2.57
CA ASP A 152 -5.57 -11.71 -1.90
C ASP A 152 -5.85 -11.37 -0.42
N GLY A 153 -6.22 -10.12 -0.16
CA GLY A 153 -6.66 -9.66 1.16
C GLY A 153 -5.58 -9.00 2.02
N ALA A 154 -4.34 -8.85 1.58
CA ALA A 154 -3.29 -8.17 2.35
C ALA A 154 -3.63 -6.70 2.60
N VAL A 155 -4.09 -5.99 1.58
CA VAL A 155 -4.49 -4.58 1.71
C VAL A 155 -5.71 -4.45 2.62
N ARG A 156 -6.67 -5.36 2.51
CA ARG A 156 -7.82 -5.42 3.42
C ARG A 156 -7.38 -5.57 4.87
N GLU A 157 -6.46 -6.50 5.16
CA GLU A 157 -5.95 -6.74 6.52
C GLU A 157 -5.35 -5.46 7.13
N ILE A 158 -4.60 -4.69 6.32
CA ILE A 158 -4.02 -3.42 6.75
C ILE A 158 -5.08 -2.35 6.95
N CYS A 159 -6.05 -2.21 6.05
CA CYS A 159 -7.16 -1.27 6.22
C CYS A 159 -7.95 -1.54 7.50
N GLU A 160 -8.25 -2.83 7.78
CA GLU A 160 -8.91 -3.22 9.02
C GLU A 160 -8.05 -2.92 10.26
N LEU A 161 -6.74 -3.14 10.20
CA LEU A 161 -5.81 -2.81 11.29
C LEU A 161 -5.80 -1.30 11.56
N LEU A 162 -5.75 -0.47 10.53
CA LEU A 162 -5.83 0.99 10.64
C LEU A 162 -7.16 1.44 11.28
N LEU A 163 -8.28 0.88 10.84
CA LEU A 163 -9.60 1.19 11.39
C LEU A 163 -9.73 0.75 12.87
N LYS A 164 -9.24 -0.45 13.19
CA LYS A 164 -9.24 -0.99 14.57
C LYS A 164 -8.41 -0.13 15.52
N THR A 165 -7.21 0.28 15.11
CA THR A 165 -6.35 1.14 15.96
C THR A 165 -6.92 2.53 16.19
N LYS A 166 -7.74 3.02 15.26
CA LYS A 166 -8.46 4.29 15.38
C LYS A 166 -9.82 4.18 16.09
N ASN A 167 -10.22 2.96 16.53
CA ASN A 167 -11.55 2.65 17.11
C ASN A 167 -12.72 2.98 16.16
N LEU A 168 -12.53 2.77 14.86
CA LEU A 168 -13.51 3.03 13.80
C LEU A 168 -13.95 1.74 13.06
N TRP A 169 -13.58 0.59 13.57
CA TRP A 169 -14.02 -0.71 13.06
C TRP A 169 -15.32 -1.12 13.75
N GLU A 170 -16.40 -1.23 12.97
CA GLU A 170 -17.75 -1.47 13.49
C GLU A 170 -18.21 -2.94 13.42
N PHE A 171 -17.33 -3.88 12.97
CA PHE A 171 -17.69 -5.28 12.72
C PHE A 171 -16.90 -6.26 13.58
#